data_464922ab059e05f63bb4bc0397da9942
#
_entry.id   464922ab059e05f63bb4bc0397da9942
#
_cell.length_a   1.000
_cell.length_b   1.000
_cell.length_c   1.000
_cell.angle_alpha   90.00
_cell.angle_beta   90.00
_cell.angle_gamma   90.00
#
_symmetry.space_group_name_H-M   'P 1'
#
loop_
_entity.id
_entity.type
_entity.pdbx_description
1 polymer ?
#
loop_
_entity_poly.entity_id
_entity_poly.type
_entity_poly.pdbx_seq_one_letter_code
_entity_poly.pdbx_strand_id
1 'polypeptide(L)'
;TEATEPDILPLPPAGEGGGEGARTVEAPWPRADVVVGNPPFLGDKKMRRELGDTYVDALRATYAGRVPGSADLVCYWFEKSRAAIEAGEIKRAGLVSSNVLPVGGSNRKVLDRVVATTLIYEAWRDLPWVNNGAAVRVALIAFGDAVNLPLLLSGREVQRIGADLMETKNSLSSPAQSGAPRSLIENKSAALQGITKGGLFEVRGSVAREWLCAPNPNGRSNADVVRPWWNGEAVTQRNPDKWIVDYHGLTEMQAALYEGPFKHVLSHVKPERDKNNEPSTRRNYWLFKRSGAEMRSQILSLPRAIVSPETPTHNVFAWIPAAVIADKNLIVIARSDDVTFGVLSARIHRAWIQRFGAPYGDHPTARRYNSSRTFVPFPFPAGLTPADTAHQRTEALDSGALIPADLAAPMREAASAIGQAAQQLDTLRQRWLNPPEWTRRVPEVVPLGLDVSPYPDRIEPKPGLSEVDAKALAKRTLTNLYNQRPAWLAQAHAQLDAAVAAAYGWADYTPELPDDEILRRLLALNLERATP
;
A
#
# COMPACT_ATOMS: atom_id res chain seq x y z
N THR A 1 -3.68 20.90 -44.36
CA THR A 1 -4.37 19.59 -44.30
C THR A 1 -5.04 19.52 -42.95
N GLU A 2 -6.39 19.61 -42.98
CA GLU A 2 -7.28 19.61 -41.82
C GLU A 2 -7.09 18.31 -41.03
N ALA A 3 -6.90 18.45 -39.72
CA ALA A 3 -6.89 17.34 -38.77
C ALA A 3 -8.34 16.86 -38.60
N THR A 4 -8.67 15.73 -39.19
CA THR A 4 -9.87 14.99 -38.88
C THR A 4 -9.78 14.47 -37.43
N GLU A 5 -10.88 14.64 -36.68
CA GLU A 5 -11.04 14.05 -35.33
C GLU A 5 -10.64 12.56 -35.33
N PRO A 6 -9.96 12.07 -34.29
CA PRO A 6 -9.56 10.68 -34.26
C PRO A 6 -10.80 9.80 -34.12
N ASP A 7 -11.05 8.97 -35.11
CA ASP A 7 -12.00 7.86 -35.03
C ASP A 7 -11.69 7.01 -33.79
N ILE A 8 -12.57 7.06 -32.84
CA ILE A 8 -12.49 6.30 -31.60
C ILE A 8 -12.78 4.85 -31.93
N LEU A 9 -11.73 4.05 -32.05
CA LEU A 9 -11.69 2.59 -32.23
C LEU A 9 -12.37 2.03 -33.50
N PRO A 10 -11.66 1.24 -34.27
CA PRO A 10 -12.27 0.48 -35.35
C PRO A 10 -12.96 -0.78 -34.81
N LEU A 11 -14.17 -0.64 -34.28
CA LEU A 11 -15.16 -1.71 -34.34
C LEU A 11 -16.03 -1.44 -35.59
N PRO A 12 -16.45 -2.47 -36.31
CA PRO A 12 -17.37 -2.28 -37.42
C PRO A 12 -18.67 -1.59 -36.92
N PRO A 13 -19.32 -0.75 -37.75
CA PRO A 13 -20.61 -0.18 -37.41
C PRO A 13 -21.56 -1.32 -37.04
N ALA A 14 -22.37 -1.12 -36.00
CA ALA A 14 -23.42 -2.05 -35.62
C ALA A 14 -24.35 -2.25 -36.83
N GLY A 15 -24.18 -3.35 -37.52
CA GLY A 15 -25.15 -3.79 -38.54
C GLY A 15 -26.44 -4.13 -37.83
N GLU A 16 -27.53 -3.48 -38.24
CA GLU A 16 -28.88 -3.90 -37.90
C GLU A 16 -29.09 -5.33 -38.42
N GLY A 17 -29.02 -6.28 -37.50
CA GLY A 17 -29.20 -7.69 -37.82
C GLY A 17 -29.10 -8.52 -36.54
N GLY A 18 -30.23 -8.70 -35.85
CA GLY A 18 -30.36 -9.66 -34.75
C GLY A 18 -30.11 -11.07 -35.25
N GLY A 19 -28.91 -11.60 -34.92
CA GLY A 19 -28.53 -12.97 -35.14
C GLY A 19 -27.62 -13.40 -33.98
N GLU A 20 -28.10 -14.34 -33.17
CA GLU A 20 -27.27 -15.04 -32.17
C GLU A 20 -26.01 -15.61 -32.83
N GLY A 21 -24.82 -15.12 -32.44
CA GLY A 21 -23.54 -15.76 -32.80
C GLY A 21 -22.52 -14.92 -33.57
N ALA A 22 -22.69 -13.62 -33.80
CA ALA A 22 -21.65 -12.81 -34.45
C ALA A 22 -20.41 -12.69 -33.56
N ARG A 23 -19.34 -13.40 -33.94
CA ARG A 23 -18.02 -13.35 -33.28
C ARG A 23 -17.42 -11.96 -33.55
N THR A 24 -17.28 -11.13 -32.53
CA THR A 24 -16.53 -9.88 -32.64
C THR A 24 -15.07 -10.17 -33.00
N VAL A 25 -14.55 -9.50 -34.03
CA VAL A 25 -13.17 -9.63 -34.49
C VAL A 25 -12.45 -8.30 -34.34
N GLU A 26 -11.15 -8.38 -34.14
CA GLU A 26 -10.29 -7.21 -34.07
C GLU A 26 -10.23 -6.52 -35.44
N ALA A 27 -10.55 -5.22 -35.51
CA ALA A 27 -10.47 -4.48 -36.76
C ALA A 27 -9.00 -4.33 -37.20
N PRO A 28 -8.67 -4.52 -38.50
CA PRO A 28 -7.30 -4.35 -38.99
C PRO A 28 -6.88 -2.87 -38.89
N TRP A 29 -5.57 -2.64 -38.69
CA TRP A 29 -5.02 -1.30 -38.80
C TRP A 29 -4.75 -0.92 -40.27
N PRO A 30 -4.76 0.38 -40.60
CA PRO A 30 -4.25 0.83 -41.90
C PRO A 30 -2.81 0.39 -42.09
N ARG A 31 -2.39 0.21 -43.35
CA ARG A 31 -0.97 -0.07 -43.66
C ARG A 31 -0.10 1.10 -43.16
N ALA A 32 0.86 0.79 -42.32
CA ALA A 32 1.80 1.75 -41.75
C ALA A 32 3.13 1.05 -41.46
N ASP A 33 4.25 1.81 -41.47
CA ASP A 33 5.55 1.33 -41.02
C ASP A 33 5.68 1.46 -39.50
N VAL A 34 5.06 2.47 -38.91
CA VAL A 34 5.11 2.80 -37.49
C VAL A 34 3.76 3.25 -36.96
N VAL A 35 3.53 2.95 -35.69
CA VAL A 35 2.35 3.44 -34.93
C VAL A 35 2.85 4.40 -33.85
N VAL A 36 2.35 5.64 -33.87
CA VAL A 36 2.64 6.65 -32.84
C VAL A 36 1.32 7.20 -32.34
N GLY A 37 1.13 7.25 -31.01
CA GLY A 37 -0.14 7.74 -30.49
C GLY A 37 -0.17 8.01 -29.00
N ASN A 38 -1.22 8.75 -28.62
CA ASN A 38 -1.60 8.98 -27.23
C ASN A 38 -2.98 8.34 -26.99
N PRO A 39 -3.05 7.04 -26.73
CA PRO A 39 -4.32 6.34 -26.52
C PRO A 39 -5.07 6.88 -25.30
N PRO A 40 -6.40 6.77 -25.24
CA PRO A 40 -7.19 7.27 -24.13
C PRO A 40 -6.87 6.58 -22.80
N PHE A 41 -6.64 7.39 -21.76
CA PHE A 41 -6.33 6.92 -20.40
C PHE A 41 -7.62 6.66 -19.61
N LEU A 42 -8.33 5.59 -19.95
CA LEU A 42 -9.55 5.19 -19.26
C LEU A 42 -9.28 3.95 -18.41
N GLY A 43 -9.37 4.12 -17.09
CA GLY A 43 -9.16 3.03 -16.15
C GLY A 43 -10.29 2.00 -16.21
N ASP A 44 -9.98 0.73 -15.95
CA ASP A 44 -10.87 -0.41 -15.98
C ASP A 44 -12.27 -0.14 -15.36
N LYS A 45 -12.29 0.46 -14.16
CA LYS A 45 -13.55 0.74 -13.44
C LYS A 45 -14.46 1.77 -14.12
N LYS A 46 -13.91 2.61 -14.99
CA LYS A 46 -14.65 3.65 -15.71
C LYS A 46 -15.09 3.19 -17.10
N MET A 47 -14.45 2.16 -17.66
CA MET A 47 -14.73 1.70 -19.03
C MET A 47 -16.20 1.39 -19.26
N ARG A 48 -16.85 0.61 -18.36
CA ARG A 48 -18.27 0.27 -18.51
C ARG A 48 -19.20 1.48 -18.48
N ARG A 49 -18.89 2.46 -17.64
CA ARG A 49 -19.67 3.68 -17.54
C ARG A 49 -19.53 4.57 -18.76
N GLU A 50 -18.33 4.68 -19.31
CA GLU A 50 -18.02 5.61 -20.41
C GLU A 50 -18.27 4.98 -21.80
N LEU A 51 -18.06 3.65 -21.96
CA LEU A 51 -18.14 2.94 -23.24
C LEU A 51 -19.35 1.99 -23.35
N GLY A 52 -20.05 1.74 -22.24
CA GLY A 52 -21.15 0.78 -22.16
C GLY A 52 -20.73 -0.67 -21.99
N ASP A 53 -21.62 -1.49 -21.42
CA ASP A 53 -21.34 -2.89 -21.07
C ASP A 53 -21.08 -3.74 -22.31
N THR A 54 -21.92 -3.62 -23.34
CA THR A 54 -21.84 -4.40 -24.59
C THR A 54 -20.48 -4.23 -25.27
N TYR A 55 -20.01 -2.99 -25.38
CA TYR A 55 -18.70 -2.70 -25.97
C TYR A 55 -17.56 -3.29 -25.15
N VAL A 56 -17.57 -3.11 -23.83
CA VAL A 56 -16.50 -3.58 -22.94
C VAL A 56 -16.45 -5.12 -22.92
N ASP A 57 -17.59 -5.79 -22.95
CA ASP A 57 -17.64 -7.26 -23.00
C ASP A 57 -17.12 -7.79 -24.33
N ALA A 58 -17.48 -7.17 -25.46
CA ALA A 58 -16.95 -7.51 -26.78
C ALA A 58 -15.42 -7.29 -26.86
N LEU A 59 -14.93 -6.15 -26.36
CA LEU A 59 -13.51 -5.82 -26.32
C LEU A 59 -12.73 -6.87 -25.51
N ARG A 60 -13.20 -7.22 -24.31
CA ARG A 60 -12.58 -8.22 -23.44
C ARG A 60 -12.60 -9.63 -24.07
N ALA A 61 -13.67 -10.00 -24.73
CA ALA A 61 -13.78 -11.27 -25.44
C ALA A 61 -12.78 -11.35 -26.61
N THR A 62 -12.68 -10.28 -27.42
CA THR A 62 -11.76 -10.20 -28.57
C THR A 62 -10.28 -10.31 -28.15
N TYR A 63 -9.91 -9.75 -26.99
CA TYR A 63 -8.55 -9.77 -26.49
C TYR A 63 -8.33 -10.79 -25.36
N ALA A 64 -9.24 -11.76 -25.20
CA ALA A 64 -9.10 -12.81 -24.18
C ALA A 64 -7.77 -13.55 -24.29
N GLY A 65 -7.09 -13.79 -23.16
CA GLY A 65 -5.76 -14.40 -23.10
C GLY A 65 -4.59 -13.48 -23.50
N ARG A 66 -4.87 -12.31 -24.11
CA ARG A 66 -3.86 -11.32 -24.51
C ARG A 66 -3.82 -10.12 -23.57
N VAL A 67 -4.96 -9.55 -23.21
CA VAL A 67 -5.10 -8.44 -22.28
C VAL A 67 -5.94 -8.89 -21.10
N PRO A 68 -5.46 -8.71 -19.85
CA PRO A 68 -6.27 -9.03 -18.67
C PRO A 68 -7.57 -8.21 -18.63
N GLY A 69 -8.68 -8.84 -18.24
CA GLY A 69 -10.00 -8.18 -18.20
C GLY A 69 -10.12 -6.98 -17.25
N SER A 70 -9.17 -6.80 -16.33
CA SER A 70 -9.08 -5.65 -15.42
C SER A 70 -7.95 -4.68 -15.81
N ALA A 71 -7.45 -4.75 -17.05
CA ALA A 71 -6.48 -3.80 -17.58
C ALA A 71 -7.18 -2.52 -18.07
N ASP A 72 -6.46 -1.39 -17.99
CA ASP A 72 -6.94 -0.11 -18.50
C ASP A 72 -7.02 -0.09 -20.03
N LEU A 73 -7.86 0.76 -20.59
CA LEU A 73 -8.15 0.81 -22.02
C LEU A 73 -6.87 0.99 -22.87
N VAL A 74 -5.91 1.79 -22.42
CA VAL A 74 -4.62 2.01 -23.10
C VAL A 74 -3.86 0.70 -23.40
N CYS A 75 -4.04 -0.33 -22.59
CA CYS A 75 -3.37 -1.63 -22.74
C CYS A 75 -3.70 -2.34 -24.05
N TYR A 76 -4.89 -2.10 -24.60
CA TYR A 76 -5.34 -2.71 -25.85
C TYR A 76 -4.55 -2.19 -27.06
N TRP A 77 -4.14 -0.91 -27.05
CA TRP A 77 -3.25 -0.34 -28.10
C TRP A 77 -1.84 -0.93 -28.02
N PHE A 78 -1.31 -1.12 -26.80
CA PHE A 78 -0.01 -1.76 -26.63
C PHE A 78 -0.03 -3.19 -27.16
N GLU A 79 -1.04 -3.99 -26.80
CA GLU A 79 -1.15 -5.37 -27.28
C GLU A 79 -1.39 -5.44 -28.78
N LYS A 80 -2.21 -4.57 -29.34
CA LYS A 80 -2.48 -4.52 -30.78
C LYS A 80 -1.23 -4.16 -31.57
N SER A 81 -0.46 -3.16 -31.10
CA SER A 81 0.82 -2.79 -31.71
C SER A 81 1.85 -3.93 -31.61
N ARG A 82 1.93 -4.57 -30.43
CA ARG A 82 2.81 -5.72 -30.24
C ARG A 82 2.50 -6.86 -31.21
N ALA A 83 1.22 -7.20 -31.33
CA ALA A 83 0.79 -8.27 -32.24
C ALA A 83 1.10 -7.94 -33.72
N ALA A 84 0.88 -6.70 -34.14
CA ALA A 84 1.20 -6.26 -35.49
C ALA A 84 2.71 -6.23 -35.77
N ILE A 85 3.55 -5.90 -34.77
CA ILE A 85 5.03 -6.00 -34.89
C ILE A 85 5.43 -7.47 -35.01
N GLU A 86 4.89 -8.35 -34.18
CA GLU A 86 5.19 -9.79 -34.22
C GLU A 86 4.76 -10.43 -35.56
N ALA A 87 3.65 -9.96 -36.14
CA ALA A 87 3.18 -10.38 -37.45
C ALA A 87 3.99 -9.76 -38.63
N GLY A 88 4.90 -8.83 -38.38
CA GLY A 88 5.66 -8.11 -39.40
C GLY A 88 4.86 -7.09 -40.20
N GLU A 89 3.68 -6.71 -39.73
CA GLU A 89 2.79 -5.73 -40.38
C GLU A 89 3.26 -4.29 -40.14
N ILE A 90 3.87 -4.01 -38.97
CA ILE A 90 4.53 -2.75 -38.63
C ILE A 90 5.89 -3.02 -38.04
N LYS A 91 6.80 -2.04 -38.11
CA LYS A 91 8.18 -2.19 -37.59
C LYS A 91 8.29 -1.78 -36.13
N ARG A 92 7.60 -0.70 -35.73
CA ARG A 92 7.79 -0.04 -34.44
C ARG A 92 6.50 0.61 -33.95
N ALA A 93 6.41 0.78 -32.64
CA ALA A 93 5.35 1.57 -32.01
C ALA A 93 5.93 2.49 -30.94
N GLY A 94 5.37 3.72 -30.84
CA GLY A 94 5.66 4.71 -29.80
C GLY A 94 4.35 5.19 -29.17
N LEU A 95 4.08 4.79 -27.94
CA LEU A 95 2.80 5.07 -27.29
C LEU A 95 2.98 5.80 -25.96
N VAL A 96 2.06 6.72 -25.70
CA VAL A 96 1.92 7.37 -24.39
C VAL A 96 1.00 6.54 -23.51
N SER A 97 1.33 6.42 -22.24
CA SER A 97 0.48 5.76 -21.24
C SER A 97 0.52 6.52 -19.91
N SER A 98 -0.36 6.15 -18.97
CA SER A 98 -0.21 6.60 -17.60
C SER A 98 1.07 6.00 -16.98
N ASN A 99 1.70 6.73 -16.06
CA ASN A 99 2.89 6.25 -15.33
C ASN A 99 2.61 5.01 -14.45
N VAL A 100 1.36 4.58 -14.34
CA VAL A 100 0.95 3.38 -13.60
C VAL A 100 1.12 2.11 -14.43
N LEU A 101 1.14 2.20 -15.77
CA LEU A 101 1.25 1.04 -16.66
C LEU A 101 2.45 0.12 -16.31
N PRO A 102 3.68 0.62 -16.11
CA PRO A 102 4.84 -0.20 -15.79
C PRO A 102 4.90 -0.71 -14.35
N VAL A 103 3.98 -0.27 -13.47
CA VAL A 103 4.12 -0.48 -12.02
C VAL A 103 3.62 -1.84 -11.54
N GLY A 104 2.76 -2.53 -12.31
CA GLY A 104 2.28 -3.86 -11.96
C GLY A 104 0.77 -4.04 -12.06
N GLY A 105 0.28 -5.18 -11.58
CA GLY A 105 -1.12 -5.57 -11.75
C GLY A 105 -1.43 -5.99 -13.19
N SER A 106 -2.68 -5.83 -13.60
CA SER A 106 -3.16 -6.24 -14.93
C SER A 106 -2.49 -5.48 -16.07
N ASN A 107 -2.23 -4.19 -15.89
CA ASN A 107 -1.60 -3.34 -16.91
C ASN A 107 -0.16 -3.79 -17.21
N ARG A 108 0.62 -4.09 -16.19
CA ARG A 108 2.01 -4.53 -16.33
C ARG A 108 2.14 -5.81 -17.16
N LYS A 109 1.19 -6.75 -17.06
CA LYS A 109 1.20 -8.00 -17.83
C LYS A 109 1.24 -7.76 -19.35
N VAL A 110 0.72 -6.64 -19.81
CA VAL A 110 0.80 -6.28 -21.24
C VAL A 110 2.22 -5.86 -21.61
N LEU A 111 2.91 -5.07 -20.78
CA LEU A 111 4.33 -4.76 -21.02
C LEU A 111 5.24 -5.97 -20.85
N ASP A 112 4.92 -6.91 -19.96
CA ASP A 112 5.65 -8.19 -19.87
C ASP A 112 5.57 -8.97 -21.19
N ARG A 113 4.40 -8.94 -21.88
CA ARG A 113 4.25 -9.52 -23.23
C ARG A 113 5.05 -8.74 -24.28
N VAL A 114 5.03 -7.40 -24.21
CA VAL A 114 5.81 -6.55 -25.13
C VAL A 114 7.30 -6.92 -25.06
N VAL A 115 7.89 -7.00 -23.87
CA VAL A 115 9.33 -7.35 -23.72
C VAL A 115 9.64 -8.82 -23.99
N ALA A 116 8.63 -9.70 -23.99
CA ALA A 116 8.80 -11.11 -24.30
C ALA A 116 8.95 -11.37 -25.81
N THR A 117 8.34 -10.56 -26.68
CA THR A 117 8.29 -10.76 -28.14
C THR A 117 8.88 -9.61 -28.95
N THR A 118 9.12 -8.45 -28.33
CA THR A 118 9.71 -7.26 -28.95
C THR A 118 10.77 -6.63 -28.04
N LEU A 119 11.41 -5.56 -28.47
CA LEU A 119 12.39 -4.81 -27.68
C LEU A 119 11.85 -3.40 -27.38
N ILE A 120 11.87 -2.99 -26.09
CA ILE A 120 11.70 -1.58 -25.73
C ILE A 120 13.06 -0.91 -25.95
N TYR A 121 13.11 0.03 -26.89
CA TYR A 121 14.36 0.68 -27.25
C TYR A 121 14.45 2.12 -26.73
N GLU A 122 13.32 2.74 -26.41
CA GLU A 122 13.29 4.05 -25.74
C GLU A 122 12.12 4.12 -24.77
N ALA A 123 12.39 4.61 -23.56
CA ALA A 123 11.34 4.79 -22.56
C ALA A 123 11.61 5.97 -21.61
N TRP A 124 10.53 6.63 -21.23
CA TRP A 124 10.47 7.63 -20.18
C TRP A 124 9.38 7.21 -19.21
N ARG A 125 9.74 6.88 -17.98
CA ARG A 125 8.82 6.23 -17.04
C ARG A 125 7.82 7.16 -16.39
N ASP A 126 8.20 8.42 -16.15
CA ASP A 126 7.46 9.34 -15.29
C ASP A 126 7.73 10.79 -15.70
N LEU A 127 7.06 11.23 -16.76
CA LEU A 127 7.16 12.59 -17.28
C LEU A 127 5.98 13.44 -16.83
N PRO A 128 6.20 14.71 -16.46
CA PRO A 128 5.12 15.68 -16.32
C PRO A 128 4.47 15.94 -17.69
N TRP A 129 3.15 15.91 -17.74
CA TRP A 129 2.37 16.11 -18.95
C TRP A 129 1.15 16.98 -18.66
N VAL A 130 0.79 17.85 -19.59
CA VAL A 130 -0.44 18.63 -19.47
C VAL A 130 -1.46 18.08 -20.44
N ASN A 131 -2.58 17.58 -19.93
CA ASN A 131 -3.69 17.06 -20.73
C ASN A 131 -4.94 17.88 -20.41
N ASN A 132 -5.46 18.63 -21.39
CA ASN A 132 -6.65 19.48 -21.25
C ASN A 132 -6.61 20.40 -20.01
N GLY A 133 -5.44 21.00 -19.73
CA GLY A 133 -5.22 21.86 -18.58
C GLY A 133 -4.97 21.16 -17.23
N ALA A 134 -5.08 19.83 -17.18
CA ALA A 134 -4.76 19.04 -15.99
C ALA A 134 -3.31 18.54 -16.04
N ALA A 135 -2.54 18.78 -14.99
CA ALA A 135 -1.22 18.22 -14.83
C ALA A 135 -1.33 16.72 -14.50
N VAL A 136 -0.79 15.87 -15.36
CA VAL A 136 -0.76 14.42 -15.19
C VAL A 136 0.67 13.90 -15.37
N ARG A 137 0.92 12.67 -14.97
CA ARG A 137 2.21 12.02 -15.19
C ARG A 137 2.04 10.85 -16.14
N VAL A 138 2.93 10.77 -17.14
CA VAL A 138 2.85 9.77 -18.21
C VAL A 138 4.14 8.96 -18.32
N ALA A 139 4.04 7.81 -18.96
CA ALA A 139 5.17 7.07 -19.50
C ALA A 139 5.13 7.14 -21.04
N LEU A 140 6.27 7.41 -21.66
CA LEU A 140 6.48 7.26 -23.10
C LEU A 140 7.23 5.94 -23.33
N ILE A 141 6.73 5.11 -24.26
CA ILE A 141 7.30 3.78 -24.49
C ILE A 141 7.36 3.52 -25.98
N ALA A 142 8.58 3.37 -26.49
CA ALA A 142 8.84 2.99 -27.87
C ALA A 142 9.42 1.57 -27.92
N PHE A 143 8.82 0.71 -28.74
CA PHE A 143 9.16 -0.71 -28.84
C PHE A 143 9.01 -1.25 -30.27
N GLY A 144 9.66 -2.38 -30.56
CA GLY A 144 9.63 -3.03 -31.86
C GLY A 144 11.00 -3.42 -32.35
N ASP A 145 11.22 -3.33 -33.66
CA ASP A 145 12.52 -3.58 -34.29
C ASP A 145 13.48 -2.42 -33.97
N ALA A 146 14.55 -2.75 -33.26
CA ALA A 146 15.55 -1.79 -32.81
C ALA A 146 16.97 -2.16 -33.25
N VAL A 147 17.10 -2.88 -34.37
CA VAL A 147 18.42 -3.20 -34.94
C VAL A 147 19.19 -1.90 -35.17
N ASN A 148 20.38 -1.81 -34.57
CA ASN A 148 21.30 -0.67 -34.64
C ASN A 148 20.79 0.63 -33.97
N LEU A 149 19.78 0.59 -33.09
CA LEU A 149 19.39 1.75 -32.28
C LEU A 149 20.01 1.68 -30.87
N PRO A 150 20.44 2.81 -30.29
CA PRO A 150 20.79 2.84 -28.88
C PRO A 150 19.53 2.60 -28.03
N LEU A 151 19.67 1.92 -26.90
CA LEU A 151 18.59 1.76 -25.96
C LEU A 151 18.62 2.94 -24.97
N LEU A 152 17.56 3.75 -24.96
CA LEU A 152 17.50 5.00 -24.21
C LEU A 152 16.46 4.94 -23.09
N LEU A 153 16.89 5.08 -21.85
CA LEU A 153 16.03 5.22 -20.69
C LEU A 153 16.15 6.62 -20.09
N SER A 154 15.09 7.42 -20.24
CA SER A 154 15.08 8.84 -19.83
C SER A 154 16.24 9.64 -20.45
N GLY A 155 16.52 9.38 -21.73
CA GLY A 155 17.59 10.03 -22.49
C GLY A 155 19.01 9.52 -22.22
N ARG A 156 19.16 8.52 -21.32
CA ARG A 156 20.46 7.89 -21.01
C ARG A 156 20.56 6.54 -21.70
N GLU A 157 21.68 6.28 -22.31
CA GLU A 157 21.94 4.97 -22.91
C GLU A 157 22.06 3.87 -21.85
N VAL A 158 21.40 2.74 -22.10
CA VAL A 158 21.31 1.60 -21.18
C VAL A 158 21.46 0.28 -21.95
N GLN A 159 21.81 -0.80 -21.25
CA GLN A 159 21.99 -2.10 -21.90
C GLN A 159 20.67 -2.78 -22.26
N ARG A 160 19.64 -2.64 -21.43
CA ARG A 160 18.31 -3.22 -21.65
C ARG A 160 17.26 -2.48 -20.82
N ILE A 161 16.05 -2.36 -21.36
CA ILE A 161 14.90 -1.78 -20.68
C ILE A 161 13.91 -2.91 -20.35
N GLY A 162 13.60 -3.07 -19.06
CA GLY A 162 12.61 -4.04 -18.59
C GLY A 162 11.17 -3.53 -18.76
N ALA A 163 10.21 -4.43 -18.59
CA ALA A 163 8.77 -4.08 -18.60
C ALA A 163 8.35 -3.11 -17.48
N ASP A 164 9.20 -2.91 -16.47
CA ASP A 164 9.03 -1.90 -15.43
C ASP A 164 9.62 -0.53 -15.81
N LEU A 165 10.12 -0.41 -17.04
CA LEU A 165 10.82 0.74 -17.57
C LEU A 165 12.01 1.14 -16.67
N MET A 166 12.78 0.15 -16.26
CA MET A 166 14.06 0.33 -15.58
C MET A 166 15.18 -0.38 -16.35
N GLU A 167 16.41 0.10 -16.14
CA GLU A 167 17.57 -0.56 -16.71
C GLU A 167 17.72 -1.96 -16.12
N THR A 168 17.84 -2.96 -17.00
CA THR A 168 18.21 -4.32 -16.62
C THR A 168 19.67 -4.53 -16.98
N LYS A 169 20.56 -4.58 -15.99
CA LYS A 169 21.98 -4.88 -16.21
C LYS A 169 22.13 -6.33 -16.61
N ASN A 170 22.89 -6.60 -17.68
CA ASN A 170 23.28 -7.94 -18.08
C ASN A 170 24.24 -8.52 -17.03
N SER A 171 23.73 -9.23 -16.04
CA SER A 171 24.48 -10.36 -15.50
C SER A 171 24.04 -11.60 -16.28
N LEU A 172 25.00 -12.32 -16.83
CA LEU A 172 24.83 -13.61 -17.47
C LEU A 172 24.17 -14.61 -16.51
N SER A 173 22.85 -14.59 -16.44
CA SER A 173 22.09 -15.58 -15.68
C SER A 173 20.62 -15.49 -16.08
N SER A 174 20.10 -16.57 -16.55
CA SER A 174 18.70 -17.02 -16.77
C SER A 174 17.56 -16.01 -16.83
N PRO A 175 16.57 -16.20 -17.74
CA PRO A 175 15.31 -15.43 -17.81
C PRO A 175 14.51 -15.37 -16.50
N ALA A 176 14.89 -16.15 -15.50
CA ALA A 176 14.26 -16.21 -14.18
C ALA A 176 14.49 -14.97 -13.28
N GLN A 177 15.46 -14.07 -13.58
CA GLN A 177 15.83 -12.97 -12.70
C GLN A 177 15.18 -11.62 -13.02
N SER A 178 14.44 -11.49 -14.10
CA SER A 178 13.63 -10.29 -14.41
C SER A 178 12.16 -10.42 -13.97
N GLY A 179 11.80 -11.46 -13.22
CA GLY A 179 10.45 -11.75 -12.80
C GLY A 179 9.91 -10.74 -11.78
N ALA A 180 8.64 -10.41 -11.88
CA ALA A 180 7.91 -9.76 -10.80
C ALA A 180 7.91 -10.68 -9.56
N PRO A 181 8.02 -10.11 -8.34
CA PRO A 181 8.00 -10.93 -7.13
C PRO A 181 6.67 -11.68 -7.00
N ARG A 182 6.73 -12.91 -6.55
CA ARG A 182 5.57 -13.80 -6.39
C ARG A 182 5.04 -13.70 -4.96
N SER A 183 3.73 -13.88 -4.82
CA SER A 183 3.11 -13.97 -3.48
C SER A 183 3.63 -15.20 -2.73
N LEU A 184 4.11 -14.99 -1.51
CA LEU A 184 4.55 -16.04 -0.59
C LEU A 184 3.39 -16.43 0.32
N ILE A 185 3.12 -17.74 0.43
CA ILE A 185 2.02 -18.25 1.25
C ILE A 185 2.27 -18.00 2.74
N GLU A 186 3.53 -18.01 3.14
CA GLU A 186 4.00 -17.78 4.50
C GLU A 186 3.67 -16.39 5.06
N ASN A 187 3.37 -15.42 4.19
CA ASN A 187 3.06 -14.03 4.57
C ASN A 187 1.57 -13.70 4.47
N LYS A 188 0.74 -14.63 3.99
CA LYS A 188 -0.70 -14.37 3.84
C LYS A 188 -1.35 -14.09 5.19
N SER A 189 -2.40 -13.27 5.15
CA SER A 189 -3.25 -12.89 6.30
C SER A 189 -2.53 -12.18 7.47
N ALA A 190 -1.24 -11.88 7.35
CA ALA A 190 -0.52 -11.15 8.40
C ALA A 190 -0.58 -9.63 8.25
N ALA A 191 -0.76 -9.10 7.02
CA ALA A 191 -0.85 -7.67 6.73
C ALA A 191 -2.18 -7.34 6.06
N LEU A 192 -3.01 -6.57 6.73
CA LEU A 192 -4.40 -6.31 6.38
C LEU A 192 -4.68 -4.82 6.35
N GLN A 193 -5.61 -4.40 5.52
CA GLN A 193 -6.04 -3.00 5.47
C GLN A 193 -7.00 -2.70 6.64
N GLY A 194 -6.88 -1.51 7.23
CA GLY A 194 -7.81 -1.03 8.25
C GLY A 194 -9.24 -0.86 7.73
N ILE A 195 -10.13 -0.41 8.60
CA ILE A 195 -11.57 -0.29 8.31
C ILE A 195 -11.86 0.79 7.26
N THR A 196 -12.94 0.61 6.50
CA THR A 196 -13.49 1.67 5.64
C THR A 196 -14.79 2.17 6.25
N LYS A 197 -14.76 3.31 6.90
CA LYS A 197 -15.93 3.90 7.57
C LYS A 197 -17.06 4.26 6.60
N GLY A 198 -16.77 4.99 5.53
CA GLY A 198 -17.73 5.41 4.50
C GLY A 198 -18.79 6.39 4.98
N GLY A 199 -18.52 7.19 6.02
CA GLY A 199 -19.38 8.25 6.59
C GLY A 199 -18.65 8.94 7.74
N LEU A 200 -19.28 9.96 8.34
CA LEU A 200 -18.74 10.80 9.43
C LEU A 200 -18.95 10.15 10.80
N PHE A 201 -18.34 8.99 11.02
CA PHE A 201 -18.40 8.25 12.29
C PHE A 201 -17.44 8.81 13.35
N GLU A 202 -16.46 9.63 12.95
CA GLU A 202 -15.45 10.17 13.84
C GLU A 202 -15.96 11.36 14.65
N VAL A 203 -15.44 11.46 15.87
CA VAL A 203 -15.69 12.56 16.81
C VAL A 203 -14.37 13.01 17.44
N ARG A 204 -14.38 14.19 18.07
CA ARG A 204 -13.26 14.68 18.88
C ARG A 204 -13.18 13.90 20.20
N GLY A 205 -11.99 13.77 20.76
CA GLY A 205 -11.78 13.06 22.01
C GLY A 205 -12.56 13.67 23.18
N SER A 206 -12.79 15.00 23.22
CA SER A 206 -13.64 15.62 24.24
C SER A 206 -15.06 15.05 24.22
N VAL A 207 -15.69 14.94 23.06
CA VAL A 207 -17.04 14.38 22.90
C VAL A 207 -17.06 12.89 23.25
N ALA A 208 -16.04 12.14 22.83
CA ALA A 208 -15.92 10.72 23.17
C ALA A 208 -15.87 10.51 24.70
N ARG A 209 -15.08 11.32 25.41
CA ARG A 209 -14.96 11.26 26.88
C ARG A 209 -16.26 11.59 27.60
N GLU A 210 -17.02 12.56 27.10
CA GLU A 210 -18.36 12.85 27.61
C GLU A 210 -19.27 11.62 27.50
N TRP A 211 -19.28 10.97 26.34
CA TRP A 211 -20.07 9.75 26.16
C TRP A 211 -19.59 8.58 27.01
N LEU A 212 -18.27 8.38 27.14
CA LEU A 212 -17.72 7.31 27.97
C LEU A 212 -18.14 7.41 29.44
N CYS A 213 -18.40 8.62 29.94
CA CYS A 213 -18.88 8.86 31.29
C CYS A 213 -20.42 8.92 31.41
N ALA A 214 -21.16 8.86 30.29
CA ALA A 214 -22.61 8.94 30.26
C ALA A 214 -23.25 7.55 30.37
N PRO A 215 -24.39 7.44 31.12
CA PRO A 215 -25.15 6.18 31.19
C PRO A 215 -25.94 5.92 29.90
N ASN A 216 -26.27 4.66 29.67
CA ASN A 216 -27.17 4.21 28.59
C ASN A 216 -28.38 3.48 29.19
N PRO A 217 -29.55 3.47 28.52
CA PRO A 217 -30.77 2.81 29.01
C PRO A 217 -30.60 1.31 29.23
N ASN A 218 -29.69 0.67 28.49
CA ASN A 218 -29.39 -0.75 28.61
C ASN A 218 -28.37 -1.08 29.72
N GLY A 219 -27.88 -0.07 30.46
CA GLY A 219 -26.86 -0.25 31.49
C GLY A 219 -25.45 -0.59 30.98
N ARG A 220 -25.24 -0.63 29.65
CA ARG A 220 -23.94 -0.94 29.06
C ARG A 220 -23.06 0.32 28.93
N SER A 221 -21.77 0.10 29.01
CA SER A 221 -20.78 1.17 28.81
C SER A 221 -20.70 1.60 27.35
N ASN A 222 -20.57 2.90 27.10
CA ASN A 222 -20.23 3.39 25.76
C ASN A 222 -18.85 2.93 25.26
N ALA A 223 -18.01 2.37 26.14
CA ALA A 223 -16.75 1.73 25.73
C ALA A 223 -16.94 0.52 24.79
N ASP A 224 -18.13 -0.05 24.74
CA ASP A 224 -18.46 -1.12 23.78
C ASP A 224 -18.38 -0.61 22.34
N VAL A 225 -18.71 0.67 22.09
CA VAL A 225 -18.93 1.23 20.75
C VAL A 225 -18.13 2.51 20.47
N VAL A 226 -17.45 3.10 21.43
CA VAL A 226 -16.62 4.31 21.25
C VAL A 226 -15.16 3.95 21.40
N ARG A 227 -14.37 4.15 20.35
CA ARG A 227 -12.97 3.72 20.28
C ARG A 227 -12.05 4.84 19.78
N PRO A 228 -10.80 4.93 20.26
CA PRO A 228 -9.80 5.77 19.62
C PRO A 228 -9.62 5.34 18.15
N TRP A 229 -9.37 6.30 17.26
CA TRP A 229 -9.24 6.04 15.82
C TRP A 229 -8.02 6.73 15.26
N TRP A 230 -7.20 5.96 14.54
CA TRP A 230 -5.99 6.45 13.90
C TRP A 230 -6.04 6.26 12.39
N ASN A 231 -5.58 7.28 11.67
CA ASN A 231 -5.32 7.27 10.25
C ASN A 231 -3.83 7.49 9.98
N GLY A 232 -3.42 7.63 8.73
CA GLY A 232 -2.02 7.90 8.37
C GLY A 232 -1.45 9.16 9.01
N GLU A 233 -2.27 10.21 9.18
CA GLU A 233 -1.88 11.44 9.85
C GLU A 233 -1.57 11.21 11.34
N ALA A 234 -2.42 10.47 12.04
CA ALA A 234 -2.22 10.16 13.46
C ALA A 234 -0.92 9.38 13.73
N VAL A 235 -0.43 8.63 12.72
CA VAL A 235 0.85 7.89 12.80
C VAL A 235 2.04 8.78 12.46
N THR A 236 1.95 9.58 11.39
CA THR A 236 3.09 10.33 10.84
C THR A 236 3.24 11.75 11.37
N GLN A 237 2.17 12.31 11.93
CA GLN A 237 2.12 13.62 12.54
C GLN A 237 1.84 13.52 14.05
N ARG A 238 1.44 14.62 14.70
CA ARG A 238 0.93 14.57 16.07
C ARG A 238 -0.50 14.01 16.04
N ASN A 239 -0.80 13.10 16.97
CA ASN A 239 -2.12 12.50 17.07
C ASN A 239 -3.20 13.59 17.34
N PRO A 240 -4.22 13.73 16.47
CA PRO A 240 -5.25 14.76 16.60
C PRO A 240 -6.37 14.41 17.61
N ASP A 241 -6.21 13.37 18.42
CA ASP A 241 -7.18 12.90 19.42
C ASP A 241 -8.58 12.68 18.82
N LYS A 242 -8.63 11.88 17.75
CA LYS A 242 -9.91 11.48 17.12
C LYS A 242 -10.36 10.13 17.62
N TRP A 243 -11.66 9.99 17.77
CA TRP A 243 -12.36 8.78 18.16
C TRP A 243 -13.40 8.42 17.11
N ILE A 244 -13.92 7.21 17.17
CA ILE A 244 -14.91 6.71 16.20
C ILE A 244 -15.99 5.90 16.90
N VAL A 245 -17.22 6.01 16.39
CA VAL A 245 -18.34 5.14 16.78
C VAL A 245 -18.32 3.89 15.94
N ASP A 246 -18.26 2.74 16.57
CA ASP A 246 -18.10 1.43 15.94
C ASP A 246 -19.16 0.43 16.41
N TYR A 247 -20.16 0.21 15.59
CA TYR A 247 -21.27 -0.73 15.85
C TYR A 247 -21.05 -2.11 15.21
N HIS A 248 -19.80 -2.52 15.01
CA HIS A 248 -19.50 -3.83 14.42
C HIS A 248 -20.19 -4.97 15.15
N GLY A 249 -20.95 -5.79 14.41
CA GLY A 249 -21.69 -6.94 14.96
C GLY A 249 -23.02 -6.60 15.66
N LEU A 250 -23.43 -5.32 15.73
CA LEU A 250 -24.69 -4.92 16.33
C LEU A 250 -25.78 -4.67 15.30
N THR A 251 -26.99 -5.06 15.63
CA THR A 251 -28.19 -4.62 14.89
C THR A 251 -28.48 -3.15 15.15
N GLU A 252 -29.31 -2.52 14.31
CA GLU A 252 -29.73 -1.12 14.51
C GLU A 252 -30.38 -0.91 15.88
N MET A 253 -31.24 -1.83 16.30
CA MET A 253 -31.91 -1.81 17.60
C MET A 253 -30.93 -1.85 18.77
N GLN A 254 -29.88 -2.68 18.65
CA GLN A 254 -28.82 -2.74 19.67
C GLN A 254 -27.95 -1.48 19.67
N ALA A 255 -27.63 -0.94 18.50
CA ALA A 255 -26.86 0.31 18.35
C ALA A 255 -27.62 1.49 18.94
N ALA A 256 -28.95 1.55 18.78
CA ALA A 256 -29.80 2.63 19.29
C ALA A 256 -29.80 2.74 20.83
N LEU A 257 -29.42 1.67 21.54
CA LEU A 257 -29.31 1.66 22.99
C LEU A 257 -28.09 2.43 23.53
N TYR A 258 -27.18 2.86 22.65
CA TYR A 258 -26.05 3.76 22.97
C TYR A 258 -26.41 5.19 22.52
N GLU A 259 -27.22 5.88 23.32
CA GLU A 259 -27.96 7.10 22.93
C GLU A 259 -27.09 8.20 22.33
N GLY A 260 -26.00 8.60 22.99
CA GLY A 260 -25.12 9.68 22.52
C GLY A 260 -24.44 9.33 21.17
N PRO A 261 -23.72 8.21 21.09
CA PRO A 261 -23.11 7.73 19.85
C PRO A 261 -24.13 7.52 18.72
N PHE A 262 -25.32 6.96 19.02
CA PHE A 262 -26.33 6.70 17.99
C PHE A 262 -26.95 7.98 17.44
N LYS A 263 -27.22 8.98 18.30
CA LYS A 263 -27.69 10.30 17.88
C LYS A 263 -26.70 10.96 16.91
N HIS A 264 -25.39 10.82 17.17
CA HIS A 264 -24.37 11.30 16.25
C HIS A 264 -24.48 10.63 14.87
N VAL A 265 -24.60 9.28 14.83
CA VAL A 265 -24.74 8.54 13.58
C VAL A 265 -26.02 8.92 12.82
N LEU A 266 -27.15 9.07 13.52
CA LEU A 266 -28.40 9.54 12.91
C LEU A 266 -28.27 10.93 12.28
N SER A 267 -27.56 11.85 12.96
CA SER A 267 -27.46 13.25 12.53
C SER A 267 -26.39 13.48 11.45
N HIS A 268 -25.28 12.71 11.44
CA HIS A 268 -24.11 12.98 10.58
C HIS A 268 -23.83 11.90 9.54
N VAL A 269 -24.20 10.65 9.82
CA VAL A 269 -23.92 9.55 8.89
C VAL A 269 -25.13 9.22 8.02
N LYS A 270 -26.30 9.06 8.65
CA LYS A 270 -27.52 8.62 7.95
C LYS A 270 -27.90 9.52 6.77
N PRO A 271 -27.90 10.88 6.87
CA PRO A 271 -28.32 11.75 5.76
C PRO A 271 -27.44 11.62 4.50
N GLU A 272 -26.16 11.34 4.66
CA GLU A 272 -25.24 11.06 3.53
C GLU A 272 -25.45 9.66 2.97
N ARG A 273 -25.69 8.68 3.85
CA ARG A 273 -25.95 7.29 3.46
C ARG A 273 -27.27 7.13 2.70
N ASP A 274 -28.29 7.87 3.07
CA ASP A 274 -29.60 7.85 2.38
C ASP A 274 -29.50 8.29 0.92
N LYS A 275 -28.52 9.13 0.57
CA LYS A 275 -28.21 9.57 -0.81
C LYS A 275 -27.36 8.59 -1.60
N ASN A 276 -26.86 7.53 -0.99
CA ASN A 276 -25.95 6.58 -1.63
C ASN A 276 -26.73 5.66 -2.59
N ASN A 277 -26.17 5.39 -3.77
CA ASN A 277 -26.81 4.52 -4.77
C ASN A 277 -26.79 3.04 -4.38
N GLU A 278 -25.94 2.61 -3.46
CA GLU A 278 -25.79 1.23 -3.01
C GLU A 278 -26.82 0.89 -1.92
N PRO A 279 -27.82 0.01 -2.19
CA PRO A 279 -28.90 -0.29 -1.24
C PRO A 279 -28.43 -0.88 0.10
N SER A 280 -27.38 -1.67 0.09
CA SER A 280 -26.78 -2.24 1.31
C SER A 280 -26.22 -1.16 2.22
N THR A 281 -25.57 -0.15 1.65
CA THR A 281 -25.01 1.00 2.36
C THR A 281 -26.10 1.88 2.98
N ARG A 282 -27.25 2.05 2.30
CA ARG A 282 -28.40 2.76 2.88
C ARG A 282 -29.03 2.01 4.03
N ARG A 283 -29.30 0.71 3.84
CA ARG A 283 -29.95 -0.14 4.88
C ARG A 283 -29.14 -0.28 6.15
N ASN A 284 -27.80 -0.39 6.00
CA ASN A 284 -26.88 -0.60 7.12
C ASN A 284 -26.10 0.68 7.45
N TYR A 285 -26.80 1.82 7.50
CA TYR A 285 -26.16 3.14 7.64
C TYR A 285 -25.35 3.29 8.94
N TRP A 286 -25.65 2.53 9.98
CA TRP A 286 -24.94 2.55 11.27
C TRP A 286 -23.65 1.71 11.27
N LEU A 287 -23.41 0.88 10.25
CA LEU A 287 -22.21 0.06 10.13
C LEU A 287 -21.18 0.69 9.19
N PHE A 288 -19.92 0.37 9.39
CA PHE A 288 -18.88 0.72 8.43
C PHE A 288 -19.09 0.07 7.07
N LYS A 289 -18.66 0.72 6.00
CA LYS A 289 -18.72 0.15 4.65
C LYS A 289 -17.91 -1.15 4.54
N ARG A 290 -16.75 -1.22 5.23
CA ARG A 290 -15.96 -2.43 5.42
C ARG A 290 -15.49 -2.46 6.87
N SER A 291 -15.95 -3.44 7.61
CA SER A 291 -15.70 -3.56 9.05
C SER A 291 -14.28 -4.03 9.38
N GLY A 292 -13.52 -4.58 8.43
CA GLY A 292 -12.21 -5.17 8.68
C GLY A 292 -12.28 -6.42 9.56
N ALA A 293 -13.27 -7.29 9.37
CA ALA A 293 -13.49 -8.46 10.23
C ALA A 293 -12.25 -9.36 10.36
N GLU A 294 -11.56 -9.64 9.25
CA GLU A 294 -10.33 -10.42 9.25
C GLU A 294 -9.22 -9.73 10.06
N MET A 295 -9.00 -8.43 9.85
CA MET A 295 -8.01 -7.65 10.62
C MET A 295 -8.32 -7.69 12.11
N ARG A 296 -9.59 -7.49 12.50
CA ARG A 296 -10.02 -7.52 13.90
C ARG A 296 -9.76 -8.88 14.56
N SER A 297 -10.08 -9.98 13.87
CA SER A 297 -9.84 -11.34 14.39
C SER A 297 -8.35 -11.61 14.60
N GLN A 298 -7.49 -11.12 13.70
CA GLN A 298 -6.04 -11.34 13.78
C GLN A 298 -5.37 -10.54 14.91
N ILE A 299 -5.90 -9.37 15.29
CA ILE A 299 -5.31 -8.53 16.35
C ILE A 299 -6.01 -8.70 17.72
N LEU A 300 -7.08 -9.47 17.81
CA LEU A 300 -7.94 -9.56 18.99
C LEU A 300 -7.18 -9.93 20.28
N SER A 301 -6.20 -10.83 20.18
CA SER A 301 -5.39 -11.31 21.31
C SER A 301 -4.10 -10.53 21.54
N LEU A 302 -3.80 -9.56 20.67
CA LEU A 302 -2.55 -8.81 20.73
C LEU A 302 -2.69 -7.57 21.63
N PRO A 303 -1.66 -7.19 22.40
CA PRO A 303 -1.65 -5.92 23.14
C PRO A 303 -1.43 -4.72 22.21
N ARG A 304 -0.72 -4.92 21.09
CA ARG A 304 -0.36 -3.93 20.07
C ARG A 304 -0.19 -4.61 18.72
N ALA A 305 -0.28 -3.84 17.64
CA ALA A 305 0.04 -4.30 16.29
C ALA A 305 0.98 -3.29 15.61
N ILE A 306 1.60 -3.70 14.49
CA ILE A 306 2.43 -2.81 13.68
C ILE A 306 1.54 -2.16 12.63
N VAL A 307 1.75 -0.87 12.38
CA VAL A 307 1.05 -0.16 11.29
C VAL A 307 2.03 0.60 10.42
N SER A 308 1.68 0.70 9.14
CA SER A 308 2.31 1.61 8.19
C SER A 308 1.23 2.34 7.39
N PRO A 309 1.33 3.66 7.18
CA PRO A 309 0.44 4.34 6.24
C PRO A 309 0.58 3.80 4.82
N GLU A 310 -0.53 3.73 4.09
CA GLU A 310 -0.53 3.30 2.68
C GLU A 310 0.25 4.28 1.79
N THR A 311 0.18 5.58 2.10
CA THR A 311 0.78 6.67 1.30
C THR A 311 1.62 7.63 2.16
N PRO A 312 2.69 7.17 2.81
CA PRO A 312 3.53 8.03 3.64
C PRO A 312 4.61 8.73 2.83
N THR A 313 5.07 9.90 3.25
CA THR A 313 6.27 10.55 2.70
C THR A 313 7.50 9.65 2.87
N HIS A 314 7.63 9.01 4.02
CA HIS A 314 8.62 7.98 4.32
C HIS A 314 7.91 6.69 4.70
N ASN A 315 8.37 5.55 4.18
CA ASN A 315 7.86 4.25 4.60
C ASN A 315 8.35 3.97 6.03
N VAL A 316 7.49 4.27 6.99
CA VAL A 316 7.74 4.10 8.43
C VAL A 316 6.75 3.13 9.03
N PHE A 317 7.21 2.38 10.01
CA PHE A 317 6.40 1.48 10.82
C PHE A 317 6.29 2.04 12.23
N ALA A 318 5.13 1.89 12.84
CA ALA A 318 4.84 2.34 14.20
C ALA A 318 3.95 1.33 14.91
N TRP A 319 3.93 1.38 16.23
CA TRP A 319 3.01 0.61 17.04
C TRP A 319 1.65 1.28 17.14
N ILE A 320 0.59 0.49 17.02
CA ILE A 320 -0.78 0.87 17.33
C ILE A 320 -1.29 -0.01 18.49
N PRO A 321 -1.82 0.56 19.57
CA PRO A 321 -2.48 -0.22 20.62
C PRO A 321 -3.69 -0.97 20.07
N ALA A 322 -3.95 -2.19 20.52
CA ALA A 322 -5.06 -3.02 20.01
C ALA A 322 -6.45 -2.39 20.25
N ALA A 323 -6.58 -1.51 21.26
CA ALA A 323 -7.83 -0.76 21.51
C ALA A 323 -8.16 0.28 20.44
N VAL A 324 -7.20 0.65 19.59
CA VAL A 324 -7.33 1.70 18.57
C VAL A 324 -7.82 1.12 17.25
N ILE A 325 -8.81 1.73 16.64
CA ILE A 325 -9.30 1.36 15.30
C ILE A 325 -8.43 2.00 14.23
N ALA A 326 -7.87 1.18 13.35
CA ALA A 326 -7.07 1.63 12.21
C ALA A 326 -7.96 1.96 11.00
N ASP A 327 -7.75 3.14 10.40
CA ASP A 327 -8.39 3.56 9.13
C ASP A 327 -7.86 2.77 7.93
N LYS A 328 -8.62 2.72 6.85
CA LYS A 328 -8.27 2.08 5.57
C LYS A 328 -6.93 2.53 4.97
N ASN A 329 -6.46 3.72 5.34
CA ASN A 329 -5.18 4.26 4.87
C ASN A 329 -3.99 3.73 5.69
N LEU A 330 -4.24 2.82 6.63
CA LEU A 330 -3.23 2.08 7.38
C LEU A 330 -3.24 0.60 6.95
N ILE A 331 -2.05 0.06 6.73
CA ILE A 331 -1.83 -1.38 6.66
C ILE A 331 -1.45 -1.83 8.06
N VAL A 332 -2.25 -2.74 8.62
CA VAL A 332 -2.07 -3.33 9.95
C VAL A 332 -1.39 -4.67 9.80
N ILE A 333 -0.24 -4.84 10.42
CA ILE A 333 0.47 -6.11 10.50
C ILE A 333 0.17 -6.72 11.87
N ALA A 334 -0.49 -7.88 11.86
CA ALA A 334 -0.98 -8.57 13.05
C ALA A 334 0.15 -9.29 13.78
N ARG A 335 1.14 -8.53 14.24
CA ARG A 335 2.29 -8.99 15.04
C ARG A 335 2.59 -7.97 16.14
N SER A 336 2.96 -8.46 17.32
CA SER A 336 3.28 -7.63 18.48
C SER A 336 4.76 -7.69 18.90
N ASP A 337 5.57 -8.48 18.18
CA ASP A 337 6.98 -8.69 18.46
C ASP A 337 7.89 -7.64 17.81
N ASP A 338 8.99 -7.30 18.48
CA ASP A 338 9.96 -6.33 18.00
C ASP A 338 10.82 -6.87 16.83
N VAL A 339 10.82 -8.18 16.60
CA VAL A 339 11.56 -8.81 15.48
C VAL A 339 10.88 -8.48 14.15
N THR A 340 9.57 -8.75 14.04
CA THR A 340 8.79 -8.38 12.83
C THR A 340 8.84 -6.88 12.60
N PHE A 341 8.69 -6.06 13.66
CA PHE A 341 8.82 -4.60 13.56
C PHE A 341 10.21 -4.19 13.05
N GLY A 342 11.27 -4.83 13.53
CA GLY A 342 12.65 -4.59 13.14
C GLY A 342 12.91 -4.92 11.67
N VAL A 343 12.53 -6.12 11.23
CA VAL A 343 12.67 -6.55 9.83
C VAL A 343 11.98 -5.58 8.89
N LEU A 344 10.75 -5.16 9.21
CA LEU A 344 9.99 -4.21 8.39
C LEU A 344 10.60 -2.81 8.40
N SER A 345 11.23 -2.38 9.50
CA SER A 345 11.85 -1.05 9.65
C SER A 345 13.26 -0.96 9.05
N ALA A 346 13.88 -2.11 8.69
CA ALA A 346 15.23 -2.18 8.15
C ALA A 346 15.34 -1.68 6.69
N ARG A 347 16.56 -1.27 6.31
CA ARG A 347 16.90 -0.86 4.94
C ARG A 347 16.59 -1.95 3.92
N ILE A 348 16.76 -3.22 4.29
CA ILE A 348 16.50 -4.37 3.43
C ILE A 348 15.04 -4.36 2.93
N HIS A 349 14.07 -4.19 3.84
CA HIS A 349 12.67 -4.06 3.47
C HIS A 349 12.36 -2.74 2.76
N ARG A 350 13.01 -1.65 3.14
CA ARG A 350 12.86 -0.35 2.46
C ARG A 350 13.32 -0.41 1.00
N ALA A 351 14.44 -1.07 0.69
CA ALA A 351 14.89 -1.29 -0.68
C ALA A 351 13.83 -2.05 -1.50
N TRP A 352 13.22 -3.08 -0.90
CA TRP A 352 12.10 -3.81 -1.51
C TRP A 352 10.89 -2.91 -1.81
N ILE A 353 10.46 -2.08 -0.84
CA ILE A 353 9.35 -1.14 -1.02
C ILE A 353 9.66 -0.13 -2.13
N GLN A 354 10.87 0.42 -2.18
CA GLN A 354 11.29 1.38 -3.20
C GLN A 354 11.23 0.76 -4.61
N ARG A 355 11.51 -0.51 -4.73
CA ARG A 355 11.50 -1.22 -6.01
C ARG A 355 10.11 -1.66 -6.46
N PHE A 356 9.29 -2.21 -5.56
CA PHE A 356 8.03 -2.87 -5.88
C PHE A 356 6.77 -2.10 -5.46
N GLY A 357 6.89 -1.12 -4.58
CA GLY A 357 5.81 -0.22 -4.19
C GLY A 357 5.40 0.69 -5.36
N ALA A 358 4.10 0.92 -5.51
CA ALA A 358 3.59 1.84 -6.52
C ALA A 358 4.00 3.29 -6.18
N PRO A 359 4.53 4.06 -7.12
CA PRO A 359 4.80 5.49 -6.90
C PRO A 359 3.49 6.26 -6.67
N TYR A 360 3.56 7.33 -5.90
CA TYR A 360 2.43 8.25 -5.73
C TYR A 360 2.93 9.66 -5.41
N GLY A 361 2.11 10.69 -5.72
CA GLY A 361 2.47 12.09 -5.54
C GLY A 361 3.69 12.49 -6.37
N ASP A 362 4.26 13.66 -6.06
CA ASP A 362 5.36 14.25 -6.82
C ASP A 362 6.75 13.95 -6.22
N HIS A 363 6.80 13.28 -5.07
CA HIS A 363 8.07 12.97 -4.43
C HIS A 363 8.71 11.71 -5.05
N PRO A 364 9.96 11.77 -5.54
CA PRO A 364 10.58 10.69 -6.32
C PRO A 364 10.75 9.37 -5.55
N THR A 365 10.83 9.43 -4.23
CA THR A 365 10.98 8.25 -3.37
C THR A 365 9.68 7.80 -2.69
N ALA A 366 8.57 8.53 -2.88
CA ALA A 366 7.30 8.14 -2.27
C ALA A 366 6.74 6.88 -2.92
N ARG A 367 6.51 5.85 -2.11
CA ARG A 367 5.98 4.54 -2.54
C ARG A 367 4.80 4.15 -1.67
N ARG A 368 3.74 3.68 -2.31
CA ARG A 368 2.62 3.07 -1.61
C ARG A 368 3.06 1.79 -0.93
N TYR A 369 2.77 1.70 0.36
CA TYR A 369 2.87 0.46 1.10
C TYR A 369 1.53 -0.27 1.04
N ASN A 370 1.50 -1.48 0.53
CA ASN A 370 0.29 -2.29 0.53
C ASN A 370 0.61 -3.78 0.72
N SER A 371 -0.37 -4.53 1.23
CA SER A 371 -0.21 -5.94 1.55
C SER A 371 0.23 -6.76 0.34
N SER A 372 -0.44 -6.64 -0.80
CA SER A 372 -0.25 -7.55 -1.95
C SER A 372 1.06 -7.35 -2.71
N ARG A 373 1.67 -6.16 -2.69
CA ARG A 373 2.88 -5.84 -3.47
C ARG A 373 4.14 -5.73 -2.64
N THR A 374 4.01 -5.24 -1.40
CA THR A 374 5.18 -4.91 -0.59
C THR A 374 5.37 -5.83 0.60
N PHE A 375 4.29 -6.41 1.16
CA PHE A 375 4.38 -7.31 2.30
C PHE A 375 4.30 -8.79 1.89
N VAL A 376 3.22 -9.22 1.22
CA VAL A 376 3.01 -10.64 0.89
C VAL A 376 4.14 -11.24 0.05
N PRO A 377 4.73 -10.53 -0.93
CA PRO A 377 5.86 -11.05 -1.69
C PRO A 377 7.23 -10.90 -1.00
N PHE A 378 7.33 -10.22 0.16
CA PHE A 378 8.61 -9.98 0.81
C PHE A 378 9.15 -11.25 1.47
N PRO A 379 10.35 -11.74 1.12
CA PRO A 379 10.92 -12.94 1.72
C PRO A 379 11.57 -12.61 3.06
N PHE A 380 10.86 -12.79 4.16
CA PHE A 380 11.39 -12.62 5.51
C PHE A 380 12.59 -13.56 5.78
N PRO A 381 13.46 -13.28 6.78
CA PRO A 381 14.49 -14.25 7.19
C PRO A 381 13.86 -15.61 7.53
N ALA A 382 14.51 -16.69 7.14
CA ALA A 382 14.02 -18.06 7.40
C ALA A 382 13.85 -18.29 8.92
N GLY A 383 12.78 -18.95 9.33
CA GLY A 383 12.43 -19.16 10.74
C GLY A 383 11.88 -17.95 11.48
N LEU A 384 11.76 -16.79 10.79
CA LEU A 384 11.16 -15.54 11.31
C LEU A 384 10.06 -15.01 10.38
N THR A 385 9.49 -15.87 9.55
CA THR A 385 8.39 -15.50 8.65
C THR A 385 7.10 -15.29 9.44
N PRO A 386 6.11 -14.58 8.88
CA PRO A 386 4.78 -14.51 9.47
C PRO A 386 4.12 -15.88 9.73
N ALA A 387 4.43 -16.91 8.95
CA ALA A 387 3.95 -18.27 9.20
C ALA A 387 4.64 -18.89 10.43
N ASP A 388 5.95 -18.71 10.57
CA ASP A 388 6.72 -19.21 11.74
C ASP A 388 6.24 -18.57 13.05
N THR A 389 5.79 -17.31 12.99
CA THR A 389 5.29 -16.52 14.13
C THR A 389 3.77 -16.45 14.22
N ALA A 390 3.04 -17.32 13.48
CA ALA A 390 1.57 -17.29 13.39
C ALA A 390 0.88 -17.57 14.74
N HIS A 391 1.54 -18.25 15.67
CA HIS A 391 1.02 -18.48 17.03
C HIS A 391 0.91 -17.18 17.86
N GLN A 392 1.52 -16.08 17.44
CA GLN A 392 1.49 -14.73 18.05
C GLN A 392 1.93 -14.67 19.52
N ARG A 393 2.53 -15.75 20.05
CA ARG A 393 3.11 -15.75 21.40
C ARG A 393 4.47 -15.07 21.40
N THR A 394 4.71 -14.26 22.42
CA THR A 394 5.98 -13.53 22.59
C THR A 394 6.59 -13.81 23.96
N GLU A 395 7.90 -13.70 24.07
CA GLU A 395 8.64 -13.66 25.30
C GLU A 395 9.44 -12.38 25.39
N ALA A 396 9.64 -11.88 26.62
CA ALA A 396 10.41 -10.67 26.86
C ALA A 396 11.87 -11.03 27.12
N LEU A 397 12.79 -10.31 26.49
CA LEU A 397 14.21 -10.32 26.83
C LEU A 397 14.49 -9.43 28.05
N ASP A 398 15.66 -9.57 28.66
CA ASP A 398 16.10 -8.70 29.78
C ASP A 398 16.11 -7.21 29.41
N SER A 399 16.30 -6.89 28.13
CA SER A 399 16.19 -5.53 27.60
C SER A 399 14.75 -5.01 27.56
N GLY A 400 13.75 -5.88 27.75
CA GLY A 400 12.33 -5.62 27.57
C GLY A 400 11.85 -5.76 26.12
N ALA A 401 12.72 -6.11 25.16
CA ALA A 401 12.31 -6.39 23.79
C ALA A 401 11.46 -7.67 23.74
N LEU A 402 10.37 -7.62 22.96
CA LEU A 402 9.50 -8.78 22.75
C LEU A 402 9.94 -9.54 21.49
N ILE A 403 10.29 -10.81 21.64
CA ILE A 403 10.61 -11.69 20.53
C ILE A 403 9.55 -12.79 20.40
N PRO A 404 9.37 -13.43 19.24
CA PRO A 404 8.52 -14.61 19.13
C PRO A 404 8.99 -15.71 20.09
N ALA A 405 8.05 -16.35 20.77
CA ALA A 405 8.36 -17.48 21.66
C ALA A 405 8.68 -18.74 20.84
N ASP A 406 9.25 -19.74 21.52
CA ASP A 406 9.48 -21.09 20.99
C ASP A 406 10.45 -21.16 19.79
N LEU A 407 11.34 -20.17 19.63
CA LEU A 407 12.34 -20.18 18.56
C LEU A 407 13.48 -21.17 18.86
N ALA A 408 13.94 -21.89 17.84
CA ALA A 408 15.16 -22.69 17.91
C ALA A 408 16.39 -21.79 18.20
N ALA A 409 17.41 -22.33 18.85
CA ALA A 409 18.55 -21.56 19.36
C ALA A 409 19.20 -20.60 18.33
N PRO A 410 19.54 -21.00 17.10
CA PRO A 410 20.13 -20.07 16.13
C PRO A 410 19.18 -18.92 15.76
N MET A 411 17.86 -19.21 15.63
CA MET A 411 16.86 -18.20 15.31
C MET A 411 16.59 -17.28 16.50
N ARG A 412 16.64 -17.82 17.72
CA ARG A 412 16.48 -17.04 18.94
C ARG A 412 17.58 -16.00 19.09
N GLU A 413 18.83 -16.33 18.77
CA GLU A 413 19.94 -15.38 18.77
C GLU A 413 19.72 -14.24 17.77
N ALA A 414 19.39 -14.58 16.52
CA ALA A 414 19.07 -13.60 15.49
C ALA A 414 17.86 -12.73 15.88
N ALA A 415 16.79 -13.33 16.39
CA ALA A 415 15.60 -12.64 16.87
C ALA A 415 15.92 -11.69 18.04
N SER A 416 16.80 -12.11 18.96
CA SER A 416 17.23 -11.28 20.10
C SER A 416 17.97 -10.04 19.63
N ALA A 417 18.91 -10.20 18.69
CA ALA A 417 19.67 -9.07 18.13
C ALA A 417 18.75 -8.08 17.39
N ILE A 418 17.83 -8.57 16.54
CA ILE A 418 16.88 -7.73 15.83
C ILE A 418 15.93 -7.05 16.81
N GLY A 419 15.36 -7.80 17.76
CA GLY A 419 14.38 -7.27 18.72
C GLY A 419 14.96 -6.15 19.58
N GLN A 420 16.20 -6.32 20.09
CA GLN A 420 16.89 -5.30 20.87
C GLN A 420 17.17 -4.04 20.05
N ALA A 421 17.68 -4.18 18.82
CA ALA A 421 17.95 -3.04 17.95
C ALA A 421 16.65 -2.31 17.55
N ALA A 422 15.57 -3.05 17.30
CA ALA A 422 14.26 -2.51 16.96
C ALA A 422 13.62 -1.75 18.14
N GLN A 423 13.67 -2.32 19.33
CA GLN A 423 13.18 -1.66 20.55
C GLN A 423 13.98 -0.39 20.86
N GLN A 424 15.32 -0.43 20.71
CA GLN A 424 16.16 0.75 20.88
C GLN A 424 15.79 1.85 19.88
N LEU A 425 15.61 1.50 18.61
CA LEU A 425 15.16 2.44 17.58
C LEU A 425 13.83 3.09 17.96
N ASP A 426 12.83 2.30 18.37
CA ASP A 426 11.53 2.84 18.76
C ASP A 426 11.62 3.70 20.02
N THR A 427 12.38 3.28 21.03
CA THR A 427 12.59 4.06 22.27
C THR A 427 13.20 5.43 21.97
N LEU A 428 14.23 5.50 21.13
CA LEU A 428 14.84 6.77 20.71
C LEU A 428 13.86 7.64 19.92
N ARG A 429 13.06 7.04 19.03
CA ARG A 429 11.99 7.73 18.28
C ARG A 429 10.95 8.31 19.23
N GLN A 430 10.43 7.51 20.19
CA GLN A 430 9.44 7.96 21.15
C GLN A 430 9.96 9.08 22.04
N ARG A 431 11.22 8.99 22.50
CA ARG A 431 11.85 10.04 23.29
C ARG A 431 12.00 11.36 22.49
N TRP A 432 12.33 11.28 21.21
CA TRP A 432 12.41 12.46 20.35
C TRP A 432 11.02 13.05 20.06
N LEU A 433 10.02 12.20 19.78
CA LEU A 433 8.65 12.63 19.51
C LEU A 433 7.99 13.25 20.76
N ASN A 434 8.23 12.67 21.91
CA ASN A 434 7.55 12.99 23.17
C ASN A 434 8.59 13.23 24.29
N PRO A 435 9.38 14.30 24.20
CA PRO A 435 10.41 14.58 25.18
C PRO A 435 9.77 14.79 26.57
N PRO A 436 10.30 14.10 27.62
CA PRO A 436 9.69 14.12 28.95
C PRO A 436 9.73 15.50 29.61
N GLU A 437 10.61 16.38 29.17
CA GLU A 437 10.65 17.79 29.58
C GLU A 437 9.46 18.60 29.08
N TRP A 438 8.85 18.25 27.92
CA TRP A 438 7.75 18.97 27.29
C TRP A 438 6.41 18.25 27.36
N THR A 439 6.43 16.94 27.63
CA THR A 439 5.20 16.13 27.60
C THR A 439 4.97 15.40 28.91
N ARG A 440 3.70 15.05 29.13
CA ARG A 440 3.27 14.19 30.24
C ARG A 440 2.34 13.09 29.73
N ARG A 441 2.34 11.96 30.38
CA ARG A 441 1.30 10.93 30.23
C ARG A 441 0.11 11.30 31.09
N VAL A 442 -1.07 11.21 30.52
CA VAL A 442 -2.36 11.45 31.20
C VAL A 442 -3.20 10.20 30.99
N PRO A 443 -3.58 9.51 32.08
CA PRO A 443 -4.47 8.36 31.98
C PRO A 443 -5.75 8.74 31.21
N GLU A 444 -6.21 7.82 30.36
CA GLU A 444 -7.49 8.03 29.68
C GLU A 444 -8.64 7.80 30.67
N VAL A 445 -9.79 8.46 30.42
CA VAL A 445 -10.96 8.34 31.31
C VAL A 445 -11.34 6.89 31.49
N VAL A 446 -11.74 6.52 32.69
CA VAL A 446 -12.36 5.24 32.99
C VAL A 446 -13.82 5.32 32.57
N PRO A 447 -14.25 4.52 31.57
CA PRO A 447 -15.64 4.54 31.14
C PRO A 447 -16.59 4.09 32.25
N LEU A 448 -17.79 4.67 32.27
CA LEU A 448 -18.81 4.29 33.24
C LEU A 448 -19.09 2.76 33.16
N GLY A 449 -19.04 2.12 34.31
CA GLY A 449 -19.26 0.68 34.47
C GLY A 449 -18.01 -0.18 34.27
N LEU A 450 -16.82 0.44 34.14
CA LEU A 450 -15.53 -0.26 34.12
C LEU A 450 -14.66 0.16 35.29
N ASP A 451 -13.78 -0.71 35.76
CA ASP A 451 -12.83 -0.43 36.85
C ASP A 451 -11.56 0.26 36.35
N VAL A 452 -11.18 0.02 35.10
CA VAL A 452 -9.99 0.56 34.46
C VAL A 452 -10.27 1.01 33.03
N SER A 453 -9.52 1.97 32.55
CA SER A 453 -9.63 2.37 31.14
C SER A 453 -9.05 1.29 30.22
N PRO A 454 -9.79 0.83 29.19
CA PRO A 454 -9.26 -0.08 28.19
C PRO A 454 -8.40 0.63 27.14
N TYR A 455 -8.25 1.96 27.24
CA TYR A 455 -7.59 2.80 26.25
C TYR A 455 -6.17 3.18 26.67
N PRO A 456 -5.27 3.46 25.71
CA PRO A 456 -3.93 3.92 26.03
C PRO A 456 -3.97 5.32 26.66
N ASP A 457 -2.99 5.59 27.52
CA ASP A 457 -2.75 6.94 28.06
C ASP A 457 -2.54 7.95 26.92
N ARG A 458 -3.02 9.17 27.15
CA ARG A 458 -2.76 10.30 26.27
C ARG A 458 -1.38 10.90 26.54
N ILE A 459 -0.75 11.40 25.49
CA ILE A 459 0.46 12.20 25.63
C ILE A 459 0.09 13.65 25.35
N GLU A 460 0.18 14.47 26.37
CA GLU A 460 -0.19 15.88 26.34
C GLU A 460 1.01 16.79 26.60
N PRO A 461 1.02 18.03 26.08
CA PRO A 461 1.97 19.04 26.50
C PRO A 461 1.86 19.29 28.02
N LYS A 462 2.99 19.52 28.67
CA LYS A 462 2.98 19.92 30.08
C LYS A 462 2.29 21.28 30.26
N PRO A 463 1.52 21.50 31.35
CA PRO A 463 1.03 22.83 31.71
C PRO A 463 2.19 23.81 31.83
N GLY A 464 2.02 25.04 31.35
CA GLY A 464 3.03 26.08 31.45
C GLY A 464 4.17 25.99 30.43
N LEU A 465 4.05 25.11 29.43
CA LEU A 465 5.03 25.07 28.34
C LEU A 465 5.05 26.42 27.61
N SER A 466 6.27 26.94 27.32
CA SER A 466 6.42 28.18 26.57
C SER A 466 5.84 28.05 25.15
N GLU A 467 5.42 29.18 24.54
CA GLU A 467 4.94 29.17 23.16
C GLU A 467 6.01 28.65 22.16
N VAL A 468 7.29 28.93 22.44
CA VAL A 468 8.41 28.48 21.64
C VAL A 468 8.51 26.96 21.69
N ASP A 469 8.47 26.40 22.90
CA ASP A 469 8.55 24.95 23.10
C ASP A 469 7.29 24.25 22.58
N ALA A 470 6.11 24.83 22.74
CA ALA A 470 4.87 24.30 22.18
C ALA A 470 4.93 24.24 20.64
N LYS A 471 5.43 25.29 19.98
CA LYS A 471 5.67 25.30 18.53
C LYS A 471 6.75 24.30 18.10
N ALA A 472 7.79 24.12 18.91
CA ALA A 472 8.82 23.11 18.67
C ALA A 472 8.27 21.70 18.84
N LEU A 473 7.47 21.44 19.87
CA LEU A 473 6.80 20.15 20.10
C LEU A 473 5.83 19.80 18.95
N ALA A 474 5.07 20.77 18.44
CA ALA A 474 4.17 20.56 17.30
C ALA A 474 4.91 20.07 16.03
N LYS A 475 6.19 20.45 15.88
CA LYS A 475 7.06 19.99 14.78
C LYS A 475 7.70 18.62 15.03
N ARG A 476 7.61 18.06 16.24
CA ARG A 476 8.13 16.73 16.56
C ARG A 476 7.18 15.65 16.03
N THR A 477 7.33 15.34 14.75
CA THR A 477 6.54 14.35 14.01
C THR A 477 7.44 13.32 13.37
N LEU A 478 6.95 12.10 13.10
CA LEU A 478 7.74 11.09 12.41
C LEU A 478 8.22 11.58 11.03
N THR A 479 7.37 12.27 10.28
CA THR A 479 7.75 12.84 8.99
C THR A 479 8.95 13.77 9.13
N ASN A 480 8.92 14.70 10.09
CA ASN A 480 10.02 15.64 10.29
C ASN A 480 11.29 14.97 10.82
N LEU A 481 11.15 13.95 11.68
CA LEU A 481 12.29 13.18 12.16
C LEU A 481 13.04 12.51 10.99
N TYR A 482 12.31 11.88 10.07
CA TYR A 482 12.91 11.22 8.91
C TYR A 482 13.38 12.19 7.82
N ASN A 483 12.80 13.38 7.72
CA ASN A 483 13.34 14.48 6.89
C ASN A 483 14.69 14.98 7.43
N GLN A 484 14.81 15.16 8.75
CA GLN A 484 16.03 15.63 9.40
C GLN A 484 17.12 14.57 9.47
N ARG A 485 16.73 13.31 9.70
CA ARG A 485 17.57 12.14 9.85
C ARG A 485 18.84 12.38 10.70
N PRO A 486 18.70 12.74 11.99
CA PRO A 486 19.85 13.02 12.84
C PRO A 486 20.76 11.80 12.97
N ALA A 487 22.02 12.03 13.34
CA ALA A 487 23.05 10.99 13.41
C ALA A 487 22.66 9.79 14.30
N TRP A 488 22.00 10.02 15.43
CA TRP A 488 21.53 8.95 16.31
C TRP A 488 20.50 8.03 15.62
N LEU A 489 19.58 8.62 14.80
CA LEU A 489 18.60 7.84 14.05
C LEU A 489 19.28 7.00 12.96
N ALA A 490 20.25 7.60 12.25
CA ALA A 490 21.04 6.89 11.25
C ALA A 490 21.81 5.72 11.86
N GLN A 491 22.43 5.92 13.04
CA GLN A 491 23.16 4.87 13.77
C GLN A 491 22.24 3.76 14.27
N ALA A 492 21.07 4.10 14.85
CA ALA A 492 20.10 3.09 15.28
C ALA A 492 19.59 2.23 14.10
N HIS A 493 19.34 2.85 12.95
CA HIS A 493 19.02 2.09 11.74
C HIS A 493 20.19 1.23 11.25
N ALA A 494 21.44 1.71 11.29
CA ALA A 494 22.59 0.91 10.88
C ALA A 494 22.78 -0.34 11.76
N GLN A 495 22.55 -0.22 13.06
CA GLN A 495 22.58 -1.37 13.98
C GLN A 495 21.47 -2.39 13.66
N LEU A 496 20.24 -1.90 13.42
CA LEU A 496 19.11 -2.74 13.03
C LEU A 496 19.36 -3.43 11.68
N ASP A 497 19.86 -2.69 10.70
CA ASP A 497 20.15 -3.19 9.36
C ASP A 497 21.19 -4.32 9.40
N ALA A 498 22.23 -4.17 10.22
CA ALA A 498 23.25 -5.22 10.44
C ALA A 498 22.66 -6.49 11.09
N ALA A 499 21.81 -6.32 12.12
CA ALA A 499 21.15 -7.45 12.79
C ALA A 499 20.22 -8.20 11.81
N VAL A 500 19.45 -7.48 11.01
CA VAL A 500 18.55 -8.10 10.00
C VAL A 500 19.37 -8.79 8.91
N ALA A 501 20.45 -8.18 8.41
CA ALA A 501 21.32 -8.81 7.42
C ALA A 501 21.96 -10.10 7.93
N ALA A 502 22.39 -10.12 9.20
CA ALA A 502 22.91 -11.33 9.85
C ALA A 502 21.86 -12.45 9.90
N ALA A 503 20.57 -12.12 10.15
CA ALA A 503 19.49 -13.09 10.14
C ALA A 503 19.23 -13.71 8.75
N TYR A 504 19.59 -13.00 7.66
CA TYR A 504 19.62 -13.56 6.29
C TYR A 504 20.90 -14.36 6.00
N GLY A 505 21.86 -14.41 6.92
CA GLY A 505 23.16 -15.03 6.69
C GLY A 505 24.10 -14.22 5.79
N TRP A 506 23.88 -12.90 5.63
CA TRP A 506 24.70 -12.03 4.78
C TRP A 506 25.92 -11.52 5.53
N ALA A 507 26.94 -12.34 5.67
CA ALA A 507 28.19 -12.01 6.37
C ALA A 507 28.98 -10.87 5.70
N ASP A 508 28.75 -10.61 4.43
CA ASP A 508 29.37 -9.54 3.63
C ASP A 508 28.55 -8.24 3.62
N TYR A 509 27.50 -8.14 4.43
CA TYR A 509 26.69 -6.92 4.50
C TYR A 509 27.48 -5.76 5.10
N THR A 510 27.50 -4.64 4.40
CA THR A 510 27.97 -3.34 4.88
C THR A 510 26.95 -2.24 4.56
N PRO A 511 27.01 -1.08 5.22
CA PRO A 511 26.15 0.05 4.88
C PRO A 511 26.28 0.52 3.42
N GLU A 512 27.40 0.24 2.78
CA GLU A 512 27.72 0.59 1.38
C GLU A 512 27.23 -0.46 0.38
N LEU A 513 26.75 -1.63 0.83
CA LEU A 513 26.20 -2.65 -0.07
C LEU A 513 25.10 -2.03 -0.94
N PRO A 514 25.18 -2.09 -2.29
CA PRO A 514 24.21 -1.47 -3.17
C PRO A 514 22.79 -2.03 -2.96
N ASP A 515 21.77 -1.17 -3.03
CA ASP A 515 20.36 -1.61 -2.93
C ASP A 515 20.01 -2.62 -4.04
N ASP A 516 20.63 -2.53 -5.22
CA ASP A 516 20.44 -3.49 -6.31
C ASP A 516 20.90 -4.90 -5.92
N GLU A 517 21.99 -5.05 -5.16
CA GLU A 517 22.47 -6.35 -4.68
C GLU A 517 21.54 -6.91 -3.58
N ILE A 518 21.07 -6.06 -2.66
CA ILE A 518 20.03 -6.42 -1.68
C ILE A 518 18.80 -6.97 -2.40
N LEU A 519 18.33 -6.25 -3.42
CA LEU A 519 17.15 -6.63 -4.20
C LEU A 519 17.35 -7.94 -4.98
N ARG A 520 18.54 -8.14 -5.55
CA ARG A 520 18.89 -9.39 -6.24
C ARG A 520 18.79 -10.59 -5.30
N ARG A 521 19.36 -10.48 -4.10
CA ARG A 521 19.29 -11.55 -3.07
C ARG A 521 17.86 -11.81 -2.62
N LEU A 522 17.09 -10.76 -2.33
CA LEU A 522 15.69 -10.90 -1.92
C LEU A 522 14.82 -11.51 -3.03
N LEU A 523 15.02 -11.09 -4.28
CA LEU A 523 14.25 -11.64 -5.39
C LEU A 523 14.56 -13.13 -5.62
N ALA A 524 15.84 -13.52 -5.48
CA ALA A 524 16.23 -14.93 -5.55
C ALA A 524 15.52 -15.77 -4.48
N LEU A 525 15.52 -15.31 -3.21
CA LEU A 525 14.77 -15.95 -2.11
C LEU A 525 13.27 -16.00 -2.37
N ASN A 526 12.68 -14.92 -2.90
CA ASN A 526 11.26 -14.90 -3.23
C ASN A 526 10.90 -15.94 -4.28
N LEU A 527 11.69 -16.04 -5.36
CA LEU A 527 11.44 -16.97 -6.45
C LEU A 527 11.65 -18.42 -6.01
N GLU A 528 12.66 -18.70 -5.19
CA GLU A 528 12.93 -20.00 -4.59
C GLU A 528 11.74 -20.48 -3.74
N ARG A 529 11.25 -19.65 -2.81
CA ARG A 529 10.14 -19.99 -1.90
C ARG A 529 8.76 -20.00 -2.55
N ALA A 530 8.62 -19.32 -3.68
CA ALA A 530 7.37 -19.29 -4.42
C ALA A 530 7.19 -20.48 -5.37
N THR A 531 8.17 -21.37 -5.45
CA THR A 531 8.04 -22.61 -6.21
C THR A 531 7.15 -23.60 -5.41
N PRO A 532 6.13 -24.23 -6.03
CA PRO A 532 5.21 -25.13 -5.34
C PRO A 532 5.90 -26.39 -4.83
#